data_30886fd071f2cbc77bb8cc32d6b0c505
#
_entry.id   30886fd071f2cbc77bb8cc32d6b0c505
#
_cell.length_a   1.000
_cell.length_b   1.000
_cell.length_c   1.000
_cell.angle_alpha   90.00
_cell.angle_beta   90.00
_cell.angle_gamma   90.00
#
_symmetry.space_group_name_H-M   'P 1'
#
loop_
_entity.id
_entity.type
_entity.pdbx_description
1 polymer ?
#
loop_
_entity_poly.entity_id
_entity_poly.type
_entity_poly.pdbx_seq_one_letter_code
_entity_poly.pdbx_strand_id
1 'polypeptide(L)'
;MKKLILFLFLSTSLFCFGQGKSALKDIQSIKFYGVDYSQAKVFGADESPIQFKDAFRRINELFITEAKKYNVGKQLKKEVTEISLDAVNQVNENINLAELMTTKREYSLSKEQIKAAIEALPIQKTPGVGMVFIAQFLDKSNNRGTYEVVFFNTETKEIIEEWITDGKARGFGLRNYWAGSVYSCLLYTSDAADDLI
;
A
#
# COMPACT_ATOMS: atom_id res chain seq x y z
N MET A 1 65.23 2.95 -20.17
CA MET A 1 64.25 3.39 -19.14
C MET A 1 62.84 3.00 -19.61
N LYS A 2 62.33 1.85 -19.13
CA LYS A 2 61.00 1.34 -19.53
C LYS A 2 59.98 1.88 -18.52
N LYS A 3 59.03 2.74 -19.00
CA LYS A 3 57.91 3.21 -18.18
C LYS A 3 56.85 2.13 -18.10
N LEU A 4 56.63 1.57 -16.91
CA LEU A 4 55.57 0.64 -16.59
C LEU A 4 54.30 1.43 -16.32
N ILE A 5 53.31 1.35 -17.22
CA ILE A 5 51.98 1.95 -17.04
C ILE A 5 51.14 0.90 -16.32
N LEU A 6 50.85 1.20 -15.06
CA LEU A 6 49.97 0.38 -14.21
C LEU A 6 48.51 0.78 -14.52
N PHE A 7 47.76 -0.08 -15.26
CA PHE A 7 46.35 0.06 -15.49
C PHE A 7 45.60 -0.40 -14.24
N LEU A 8 45.10 0.54 -13.47
CA LEU A 8 44.21 0.25 -12.33
C LEU A 8 42.79 -0.02 -12.87
N PHE A 9 42.45 -1.31 -12.99
CA PHE A 9 41.08 -1.71 -13.30
C PHE A 9 40.21 -1.44 -12.07
N LEU A 10 39.45 -0.33 -12.12
CA LEU A 10 38.39 -0.03 -11.16
C LEU A 10 37.17 -0.88 -11.55
N SER A 11 37.07 -2.09 -10.96
CA SER A 11 35.89 -2.94 -11.11
C SER A 11 34.72 -2.31 -10.34
N THR A 12 33.92 -1.50 -11.01
CA THR A 12 32.60 -1.14 -10.53
C THR A 12 31.71 -2.38 -10.61
N SER A 13 31.57 -3.10 -9.52
CA SER A 13 30.54 -4.13 -9.35
C SER A 13 29.16 -3.42 -9.42
N LEU A 14 28.57 -3.45 -10.61
CA LEU A 14 27.14 -3.19 -10.78
C LEU A 14 26.41 -4.29 -10.01
N PHE A 15 26.02 -3.99 -8.77
CA PHE A 15 24.99 -4.74 -8.09
C PHE A 15 23.68 -4.52 -8.87
N CYS A 16 23.48 -5.39 -9.86
CA CYS A 16 22.17 -5.57 -10.45
C CYS A 16 21.31 -6.22 -9.35
N PHE A 17 20.57 -5.41 -8.60
CA PHE A 17 19.49 -5.92 -7.77
C PHE A 17 18.44 -6.49 -8.74
N GLY A 18 18.56 -7.77 -9.00
CA GLY A 18 17.46 -8.56 -9.51
C GLY A 18 16.38 -8.56 -8.42
N GLN A 19 15.49 -7.55 -8.45
CA GLN A 19 14.25 -7.55 -7.68
C GLN A 19 13.37 -8.65 -8.28
N GLY A 20 13.58 -9.88 -7.84
CA GLY A 20 12.81 -11.04 -8.22
C GLY A 20 11.99 -11.52 -7.04
N LYS A 21 10.86 -12.07 -7.33
CA LYS A 21 9.85 -12.78 -6.52
C LYS A 21 10.28 -13.42 -5.17
N SER A 22 11.56 -13.40 -4.83
CA SER A 22 12.11 -14.03 -3.62
C SER A 22 12.10 -13.14 -2.38
N ALA A 23 11.99 -11.82 -2.50
CA ALA A 23 12.10 -10.91 -1.37
C ALA A 23 10.99 -11.14 -0.33
N LEU A 24 9.76 -11.45 -0.77
CA LEU A 24 8.65 -11.73 0.13
C LEU A 24 8.78 -13.05 0.88
N LYS A 25 9.48 -14.06 0.33
CA LYS A 25 9.70 -15.35 1.00
C LYS A 25 10.46 -15.21 2.30
N ASP A 26 11.46 -14.35 2.32
CA ASP A 26 12.34 -14.16 3.45
C ASP A 26 11.73 -13.30 4.55
N ILE A 27 10.63 -12.59 4.24
CA ILE A 27 9.89 -11.78 5.21
C ILE A 27 9.02 -12.69 6.06
N GLN A 28 9.37 -12.87 7.33
CA GLN A 28 8.61 -13.67 8.29
C GLN A 28 7.56 -12.83 9.03
N SER A 29 7.88 -11.57 9.34
CA SER A 29 7.04 -10.69 10.13
C SER A 29 6.94 -9.29 9.53
N ILE A 30 5.81 -8.62 9.76
CA ILE A 30 5.52 -7.29 9.25
C ILE A 30 4.86 -6.42 10.32
N LYS A 31 5.00 -5.10 10.16
CA LYS A 31 4.15 -4.08 10.77
C LYS A 31 3.14 -3.61 9.73
N PHE A 32 1.85 -3.70 10.05
CA PHE A 32 0.79 -3.28 9.14
C PHE A 32 0.31 -1.88 9.48
N TYR A 33 0.27 -0.99 8.50
CA TYR A 33 -0.06 0.42 8.68
C TYR A 33 -1.49 0.79 8.25
N GLY A 34 -2.27 -0.14 7.66
CA GLY A 34 -3.63 0.14 7.21
C GLY A 34 -3.72 0.54 5.73
N VAL A 35 -4.66 1.43 5.43
CA VAL A 35 -4.91 1.94 4.07
C VAL A 35 -4.67 3.45 4.04
N ASP A 36 -3.75 3.88 3.19
CA ASP A 36 -3.52 5.27 2.84
C ASP A 36 -4.45 5.68 1.69
N TYR A 37 -5.32 6.63 1.93
CA TYR A 37 -6.25 7.20 0.95
C TYR A 37 -5.82 8.59 0.47
N SER A 38 -4.64 9.09 0.89
CA SER A 38 -4.19 10.46 0.61
C SER A 38 -4.09 10.78 -0.88
N GLN A 39 -3.84 9.75 -1.71
CA GLN A 39 -3.72 9.86 -3.16
C GLN A 39 -4.96 9.37 -3.91
N ALA A 40 -6.00 8.90 -3.20
CA ALA A 40 -7.17 8.28 -3.80
C ALA A 40 -7.95 9.25 -4.70
N LYS A 41 -8.53 8.71 -5.76
CA LYS A 41 -9.57 9.38 -6.56
C LYS A 41 -10.84 8.55 -6.55
N VAL A 42 -11.98 9.23 -6.43
CA VAL A 42 -13.31 8.62 -6.39
C VAL A 42 -14.10 9.01 -7.64
N PHE A 43 -14.62 8.03 -8.35
CA PHE A 43 -15.43 8.20 -9.55
C PHE A 43 -16.83 7.62 -9.40
N GLY A 44 -17.84 8.36 -9.89
CA GLY A 44 -19.21 7.87 -10.01
C GLY A 44 -19.97 7.71 -8.69
N ALA A 45 -19.52 8.37 -7.61
CA ALA A 45 -20.19 8.39 -6.31
C ALA A 45 -20.91 9.74 -6.10
N ASP A 46 -22.04 9.70 -5.40
CA ASP A 46 -22.85 10.88 -5.07
C ASP A 46 -22.52 11.47 -3.69
N GLU A 47 -21.85 10.69 -2.84
CA GLU A 47 -21.46 11.11 -1.50
C GLU A 47 -20.38 12.20 -1.55
N SER A 48 -20.42 13.11 -0.58
CA SER A 48 -19.49 14.24 -0.52
C SER A 48 -18.07 13.82 -0.11
N PRO A 49 -17.03 14.59 -0.49
CA PRO A 49 -15.65 14.31 -0.10
C PRO A 49 -15.45 14.14 1.42
N ILE A 50 -16.16 14.92 2.24
CA ILE A 50 -16.06 14.83 3.70
C ILE A 50 -16.64 13.51 4.25
N GLN A 51 -17.69 12.98 3.62
CA GLN A 51 -18.24 11.67 3.98
C GLN A 51 -17.26 10.55 3.65
N PHE A 52 -16.53 10.67 2.53
CA PHE A 52 -15.46 9.74 2.18
C PHE A 52 -14.33 9.79 3.21
N LYS A 53 -13.87 10.96 3.60
CA LYS A 53 -12.81 11.11 4.61
C LYS A 53 -13.19 10.42 5.94
N ASP A 54 -14.42 10.62 6.43
CA ASP A 54 -14.91 9.90 7.62
C ASP A 54 -14.98 8.38 7.39
N ALA A 55 -15.47 7.95 6.23
CA ALA A 55 -15.54 6.54 5.88
C ALA A 55 -14.14 5.90 5.86
N PHE A 56 -13.12 6.56 5.29
CA PHE A 56 -11.74 6.05 5.24
C PHE A 56 -11.15 5.80 6.62
N ARG A 57 -11.30 6.75 7.54
CA ARG A 57 -10.90 6.57 8.94
C ARG A 57 -11.58 5.34 9.55
N ARG A 58 -12.90 5.22 9.40
CA ARG A 58 -13.70 4.11 9.93
C ARG A 58 -13.43 2.77 9.25
N ILE A 59 -12.92 2.76 8.02
CA ILE A 59 -12.46 1.54 7.34
C ILE A 59 -11.16 1.07 7.98
N ASN A 60 -10.20 1.96 8.23
CA ASN A 60 -8.96 1.61 8.92
C ASN A 60 -9.23 1.03 10.32
N GLU A 61 -10.18 1.58 11.07
CA GLU A 61 -10.56 1.04 12.39
C GLU A 61 -11.01 -0.43 12.34
N LEU A 62 -11.49 -0.95 11.19
CA LEU A 62 -11.92 -2.34 11.07
C LEU A 62 -10.78 -3.35 11.24
N PHE A 63 -9.54 -2.98 10.92
CA PHE A 63 -8.39 -3.85 11.17
C PHE A 63 -8.15 -4.13 12.65
N ILE A 64 -8.65 -3.25 13.54
CA ILE A 64 -8.61 -3.43 14.99
C ILE A 64 -9.93 -4.03 15.49
N THR A 65 -11.08 -3.42 15.13
CA THR A 65 -12.40 -3.75 15.70
C THR A 65 -13.00 -5.03 15.14
N GLU A 66 -12.65 -5.38 13.89
CA GLU A 66 -13.07 -6.62 13.21
C GLU A 66 -11.85 -7.48 12.82
N ALA A 67 -10.83 -7.57 13.67
CA ALA A 67 -9.55 -8.23 13.40
C ALA A 67 -9.65 -9.69 12.93
N LYS A 68 -10.71 -10.41 13.32
CA LYS A 68 -10.95 -11.79 12.85
C LYS A 68 -11.26 -11.84 11.36
N LYS A 69 -11.97 -10.84 10.83
CA LYS A 69 -12.34 -10.72 9.41
C LYS A 69 -11.20 -10.11 8.62
N TYR A 70 -10.65 -8.99 9.10
CA TYR A 70 -9.56 -8.25 8.44
C TYR A 70 -8.18 -8.74 8.92
N ASN A 71 -7.98 -10.06 8.91
CA ASN A 71 -6.76 -10.68 9.42
C ASN A 71 -5.65 -10.70 8.36
N VAL A 72 -4.83 -9.65 8.34
CA VAL A 72 -3.72 -9.48 7.39
C VAL A 72 -2.72 -10.64 7.51
N GLY A 73 -2.34 -11.00 8.72
CA GLY A 73 -1.34 -12.05 8.96
C GLY A 73 -1.79 -13.41 8.42
N LYS A 74 -3.07 -13.75 8.62
CA LYS A 74 -3.65 -14.99 8.09
C LYS A 74 -3.59 -15.03 6.56
N GLN A 75 -3.96 -13.92 5.91
CA GLN A 75 -4.02 -13.87 4.44
C GLN A 75 -2.62 -13.91 3.81
N LEU A 76 -1.65 -13.23 4.41
CA LEU A 76 -0.28 -13.20 3.92
C LEU A 76 0.58 -14.38 4.39
N LYS A 77 0.06 -15.23 5.30
CA LYS A 77 0.85 -16.29 5.97
C LYS A 77 2.11 -15.73 6.64
N LYS A 78 2.01 -14.53 7.24
CA LYS A 78 3.08 -13.81 7.91
C LYS A 78 2.66 -13.39 9.31
N GLU A 79 3.61 -13.28 10.22
CA GLU A 79 3.35 -12.70 11.54
C GLU A 79 3.11 -11.19 11.40
N VAL A 80 2.01 -10.67 11.95
CA VAL A 80 1.78 -9.23 12.11
C VAL A 80 2.16 -8.86 13.53
N THR A 81 3.34 -8.27 13.68
CA THR A 81 3.87 -7.87 14.99
C THR A 81 3.19 -6.64 15.56
N GLU A 82 2.65 -5.79 14.68
CA GLU A 82 1.98 -4.55 15.07
C GLU A 82 0.96 -4.14 13.98
N ILE A 83 -0.19 -3.61 14.40
CA ILE A 83 -1.10 -2.84 13.54
C ILE A 83 -1.05 -1.39 14.03
N SER A 84 -0.41 -0.51 13.25
CA SER A 84 -0.15 0.90 13.60
C SER A 84 -0.86 1.82 12.61
N LEU A 85 -2.08 2.24 12.94
CA LEU A 85 -2.92 3.03 12.05
C LEU A 85 -2.66 4.55 12.11
N ASP A 86 -1.92 5.02 13.10
CA ASP A 86 -1.74 6.46 13.35
C ASP A 86 -1.11 7.18 12.17
N ALA A 87 -0.10 6.56 11.54
CA ALA A 87 0.60 7.14 10.39
C ALA A 87 -0.34 7.37 9.20
N VAL A 88 -1.12 6.35 8.80
CA VAL A 88 -2.08 6.49 7.68
C VAL A 88 -3.26 7.38 8.07
N ASN A 89 -3.72 7.34 9.31
CA ASN A 89 -4.79 8.23 9.76
C ASN A 89 -4.34 9.69 9.69
N GLN A 90 -3.10 10.01 10.07
CA GLN A 90 -2.55 11.35 9.98
C GLN A 90 -2.47 11.87 8.53
N VAL A 91 -2.02 11.05 7.57
CA VAL A 91 -2.00 11.46 6.15
C VAL A 91 -3.40 11.55 5.57
N ASN A 92 -4.31 10.66 5.95
CA ASN A 92 -5.70 10.67 5.52
C ASN A 92 -6.48 11.88 6.06
N GLU A 93 -6.13 12.41 7.23
CA GLU A 93 -6.70 13.66 7.74
C GLU A 93 -6.35 14.88 6.87
N ASN A 94 -5.27 14.81 6.10
CA ASN A 94 -4.79 15.88 5.23
C ASN A 94 -5.16 15.68 3.75
N ILE A 95 -6.11 14.78 3.43
CA ILE A 95 -6.59 14.56 2.06
C ILE A 95 -7.09 15.88 1.47
N ASN A 96 -6.66 16.19 0.24
CA ASN A 96 -7.19 17.31 -0.52
C ASN A 96 -8.62 16.98 -1.00
N LEU A 97 -9.62 17.43 -0.24
CA LEU A 97 -11.03 17.15 -0.52
C LEU A 97 -11.49 17.70 -1.88
N ALA A 98 -10.87 18.78 -2.38
CA ALA A 98 -11.21 19.37 -3.68
C ALA A 98 -10.79 18.47 -4.85
N GLU A 99 -9.77 17.62 -4.64
CA GLU A 99 -9.23 16.74 -5.65
C GLU A 99 -9.66 15.27 -5.50
N LEU A 100 -10.38 14.93 -4.42
CA LEU A 100 -10.78 13.56 -4.15
C LEU A 100 -11.73 13.01 -5.21
N MET A 101 -12.73 13.81 -5.61
CA MET A 101 -13.70 13.42 -6.63
C MET A 101 -13.15 13.68 -8.03
N THR A 102 -13.40 12.74 -8.95
CA THR A 102 -12.95 12.88 -10.34
C THR A 102 -14.04 12.49 -11.33
N THR A 103 -14.01 13.13 -12.51
CA THR A 103 -14.81 12.74 -13.67
C THR A 103 -14.06 11.82 -14.63
N LYS A 104 -12.77 11.61 -14.39
CA LYS A 104 -11.95 10.68 -15.19
C LYS A 104 -12.31 9.24 -14.84
N ARG A 105 -12.47 8.41 -15.86
CA ARG A 105 -12.85 6.99 -15.73
C ARG A 105 -11.66 6.08 -15.39
N GLU A 106 -10.46 6.63 -15.39
CA GLU A 106 -9.21 5.91 -15.11
C GLU A 106 -8.30 6.81 -14.29
N TYR A 107 -7.62 6.21 -13.34
CA TYR A 107 -6.58 6.84 -12.54
C TYR A 107 -5.64 5.77 -11.99
N SER A 108 -4.35 6.02 -12.07
CA SER A 108 -3.31 5.19 -11.48
C SER A 108 -2.21 6.06 -10.92
N LEU A 109 -1.52 5.58 -9.91
CA LEU A 109 -0.34 6.23 -9.35
C LEU A 109 0.90 5.85 -10.14
N SER A 110 1.81 6.81 -10.32
CA SER A 110 3.15 6.50 -10.80
C SER A 110 4.02 5.94 -9.67
N LYS A 111 5.13 5.29 -10.02
CA LYS A 111 6.09 4.78 -9.03
C LYS A 111 6.64 5.90 -8.13
N GLU A 112 6.85 7.08 -8.70
CA GLU A 112 7.31 8.25 -7.95
C GLU A 112 6.26 8.72 -6.92
N GLN A 113 4.97 8.65 -7.27
CA GLN A 113 3.88 8.99 -6.35
C GLN A 113 3.74 7.94 -5.23
N ILE A 114 3.89 6.65 -5.54
CA ILE A 114 3.89 5.57 -4.55
C ILE A 114 5.08 5.75 -3.60
N LYS A 115 6.28 5.98 -4.13
CA LYS A 115 7.47 6.26 -3.33
C LYS A 115 7.28 7.49 -2.42
N ALA A 116 6.76 8.58 -2.96
CA ALA A 116 6.48 9.80 -2.20
C ALA A 116 5.45 9.55 -1.09
N ALA A 117 4.43 8.72 -1.31
CA ALA A 117 3.46 8.34 -0.29
C ALA A 117 4.15 7.57 0.86
N ILE A 118 5.04 6.61 0.56
CA ILE A 118 5.79 5.89 1.59
C ILE A 118 6.75 6.84 2.35
N GLU A 119 7.43 7.74 1.66
CA GLU A 119 8.30 8.74 2.28
C GLU A 119 7.54 9.70 3.21
N ALA A 120 6.30 10.03 2.85
CA ALA A 120 5.44 10.93 3.63
C ALA A 120 4.83 10.29 4.88
N LEU A 121 4.79 8.94 5.00
CA LEU A 121 4.23 8.28 6.17
C LEU A 121 5.01 8.68 7.45
N PRO A 122 4.35 9.25 8.47
CA PRO A 122 4.99 9.70 9.70
C PRO A 122 5.21 8.53 10.68
N ILE A 123 6.00 7.53 10.26
CA ILE A 123 6.34 6.36 11.05
C ILE A 123 7.64 6.55 11.83
N GLN A 124 7.77 5.85 12.94
CA GLN A 124 9.06 5.73 13.62
C GLN A 124 10.02 4.88 12.82
N LYS A 125 11.23 5.38 12.60
CA LYS A 125 12.30 4.66 11.92
C LYS A 125 12.87 3.59 12.86
N THR A 126 12.40 2.38 12.71
CA THR A 126 12.85 1.20 13.46
C THR A 126 13.11 0.05 12.48
N PRO A 127 14.09 -0.83 12.72
CA PRO A 127 14.31 -1.98 11.85
C PRO A 127 13.07 -2.85 11.70
N GLY A 128 12.77 -3.27 10.47
CA GLY A 128 11.64 -4.15 10.17
C GLY A 128 11.07 -3.93 8.79
N VAL A 129 10.01 -4.67 8.48
CA VAL A 129 9.26 -4.54 7.24
C VAL A 129 7.87 -3.98 7.54
N GLY A 130 7.53 -2.90 6.86
CA GLY A 130 6.21 -2.31 6.86
C GLY A 130 5.39 -2.81 5.68
N MET A 131 4.07 -2.89 5.87
CA MET A 131 3.10 -3.10 4.80
C MET A 131 1.99 -2.06 4.89
N VAL A 132 1.61 -1.51 3.75
CA VAL A 132 0.50 -0.56 3.63
C VAL A 132 -0.25 -0.82 2.32
N PHE A 133 -1.57 -0.61 2.32
CA PHE A 133 -2.33 -0.44 1.10
C PHE A 133 -2.39 1.05 0.74
N ILE A 134 -2.10 1.42 -0.49
CA ILE A 134 -2.31 2.79 -1.01
C ILE A 134 -3.50 2.75 -1.96
N ALA A 135 -4.60 3.41 -1.59
CA ALA A 135 -5.77 3.48 -2.44
C ALA A 135 -5.50 4.38 -3.64
N GLN A 136 -5.74 3.86 -4.84
CA GLN A 136 -5.56 4.61 -6.07
C GLN A 136 -6.90 5.11 -6.61
N PHE A 137 -7.81 4.19 -6.96
CA PHE A 137 -9.05 4.52 -7.64
C PHE A 137 -10.24 3.78 -7.06
N LEU A 138 -11.25 4.54 -6.63
CA LEU A 138 -12.50 4.02 -6.10
C LEU A 138 -13.61 4.25 -7.14
N ASP A 139 -13.85 3.26 -7.98
CA ASP A 139 -14.81 3.31 -9.08
C ASP A 139 -16.17 2.73 -8.63
N LYS A 140 -17.09 3.63 -8.28
CA LYS A 140 -18.45 3.26 -7.88
C LYS A 140 -19.24 2.64 -9.03
N SER A 141 -19.00 3.09 -10.26
CA SER A 141 -19.75 2.61 -11.45
C SER A 141 -19.46 1.13 -11.74
N ASN A 142 -18.24 0.68 -11.46
CA ASN A 142 -17.82 -0.71 -11.65
C ASN A 142 -17.73 -1.51 -10.33
N ASN A 143 -18.16 -0.92 -9.21
CA ASN A 143 -18.09 -1.54 -7.87
C ASN A 143 -16.67 -2.04 -7.54
N ARG A 144 -15.64 -1.26 -7.84
CA ARG A 144 -14.24 -1.65 -7.75
C ARG A 144 -13.40 -0.61 -7.01
N GLY A 145 -12.58 -1.05 -6.09
CA GLY A 145 -11.46 -0.26 -5.55
C GLY A 145 -10.13 -0.85 -6.02
N THR A 146 -9.25 0.00 -6.53
CA THR A 146 -7.87 -0.36 -6.95
C THR A 146 -6.89 0.16 -5.91
N TYR A 147 -5.98 -0.70 -5.49
CA TYR A 147 -5.01 -0.42 -4.44
C TYR A 147 -3.62 -0.89 -4.86
N GLU A 148 -2.61 -0.16 -4.42
CA GLU A 148 -1.23 -0.65 -4.42
C GLU A 148 -0.94 -1.32 -3.09
N VAL A 149 -0.41 -2.54 -3.12
CA VAL A 149 0.12 -3.24 -1.95
C VAL A 149 1.60 -2.96 -1.89
N VAL A 150 2.08 -2.34 -0.82
CA VAL A 150 3.48 -1.94 -0.71
C VAL A 150 4.11 -2.54 0.53
N PHE A 151 5.21 -3.28 0.35
CA PHE A 151 6.13 -3.69 1.40
C PHE A 151 7.37 -2.81 1.35
N PHE A 152 7.77 -2.29 2.48
CA PHE A 152 8.89 -1.36 2.57
C PHE A 152 9.70 -1.55 3.85
N ASN A 153 10.97 -1.16 3.80
CA ASN A 153 11.83 -1.11 4.98
C ASN A 153 11.40 0.04 5.90
N THR A 154 11.06 -0.23 7.16
CA THR A 154 10.54 0.79 8.07
C THR A 154 11.60 1.78 8.57
N GLU A 155 12.88 1.48 8.43
CA GLU A 155 13.98 2.36 8.79
C GLU A 155 14.37 3.30 7.64
N THR A 156 14.54 2.75 6.42
CA THR A 156 14.99 3.49 5.23
C THR A 156 13.85 4.03 4.37
N LYS A 157 12.65 3.45 4.50
CA LYS A 157 11.47 3.66 3.63
C LYS A 157 11.67 3.19 2.18
N GLU A 158 12.69 2.42 1.90
CA GLU A 158 12.88 1.80 0.59
C GLU A 158 11.80 0.75 0.34
N ILE A 159 11.20 0.78 -0.84
CA ILE A 159 10.20 -0.19 -1.27
C ILE A 159 10.91 -1.51 -1.56
N ILE A 160 10.44 -2.58 -0.93
CA ILE A 160 10.95 -3.94 -1.09
C ILE A 160 10.18 -4.64 -2.21
N GLU A 161 8.84 -4.53 -2.19
CA GLU A 161 7.96 -5.13 -3.18
C GLU A 161 6.67 -4.31 -3.29
N GLU A 162 6.10 -4.21 -4.49
CA GLU A 162 4.84 -3.54 -4.74
C GLU A 162 4.05 -4.21 -5.88
N TRP A 163 2.72 -4.23 -5.76
CA TRP A 163 1.84 -4.66 -6.85
C TRP A 163 0.44 -4.08 -6.71
N ILE A 164 -0.24 -3.95 -7.86
CA ILE A 164 -1.63 -3.50 -7.93
C ILE A 164 -2.57 -4.67 -7.62
N THR A 165 -3.62 -4.39 -6.86
CA THR A 165 -4.72 -5.31 -6.61
C THR A 165 -6.06 -4.59 -6.71
N ASP A 166 -7.06 -5.29 -7.24
CA ASP A 166 -8.43 -4.82 -7.33
C ASP A 166 -9.32 -5.54 -6.31
N GLY A 167 -10.19 -4.79 -5.65
CA GLY A 167 -11.17 -5.36 -4.75
C GLY A 167 -12.59 -5.00 -5.14
N LYS A 168 -13.49 -6.00 -5.11
CA LYS A 168 -14.92 -5.77 -5.35
C LYS A 168 -15.55 -5.04 -4.17
N ALA A 169 -16.06 -3.83 -4.41
CA ALA A 169 -16.81 -3.07 -3.44
C ALA A 169 -18.22 -3.67 -3.25
N ARG A 170 -18.62 -3.88 -1.99
CA ARG A 170 -19.93 -4.43 -1.62
C ARG A 170 -20.24 -4.14 -0.16
N GLY A 171 -21.52 -4.01 0.16
CA GLY A 171 -21.99 -3.75 1.51
C GLY A 171 -23.00 -2.60 1.53
N PHE A 172 -23.65 -2.41 2.66
CA PHE A 172 -24.64 -1.36 2.84
C PHE A 172 -24.02 -0.16 3.56
N GLY A 173 -24.23 1.02 2.99
CA GLY A 173 -23.67 2.29 3.44
C GLY A 173 -22.20 2.48 3.04
N LEU A 174 -21.75 3.73 2.95
CA LEU A 174 -20.48 4.16 2.36
C LEU A 174 -19.26 3.40 2.94
N ARG A 175 -19.14 3.35 4.28
CA ARG A 175 -18.05 2.65 4.96
C ARG A 175 -18.00 1.17 4.58
N ASN A 176 -19.13 0.44 4.74
CA ASN A 176 -19.13 -1.01 4.53
C ASN A 176 -18.95 -1.37 3.06
N TYR A 177 -19.44 -0.53 2.16
CA TYR A 177 -19.29 -0.71 0.73
C TYR A 177 -17.80 -0.70 0.32
N TRP A 178 -17.06 0.33 0.72
CA TRP A 178 -15.63 0.42 0.43
C TRP A 178 -14.77 -0.48 1.31
N ALA A 179 -15.17 -0.76 2.54
CA ALA A 179 -14.54 -1.80 3.35
C ALA A 179 -14.63 -3.19 2.69
N GLY A 180 -15.71 -3.44 1.92
CA GLY A 180 -15.85 -4.65 1.10
C GLY A 180 -14.77 -4.77 0.03
N SER A 181 -14.35 -3.65 -0.61
CA SER A 181 -13.26 -3.68 -1.59
C SER A 181 -11.91 -3.94 -0.92
N VAL A 182 -11.62 -3.31 0.20
CA VAL A 182 -10.42 -3.57 0.99
C VAL A 182 -10.34 -5.02 1.44
N TYR A 183 -11.46 -5.59 1.91
CA TYR A 183 -11.51 -7.00 2.29
C TYR A 183 -11.26 -7.93 1.09
N SER A 184 -11.84 -7.62 -0.08
CA SER A 184 -11.56 -8.38 -1.30
C SER A 184 -10.09 -8.30 -1.71
N CYS A 185 -9.48 -7.12 -1.66
CA CYS A 185 -8.04 -6.97 -1.92
C CYS A 185 -7.21 -7.80 -0.95
N LEU A 186 -7.54 -7.78 0.34
CA LEU A 186 -6.84 -8.58 1.34
C LEU A 186 -6.88 -10.08 1.02
N LEU A 187 -8.01 -10.59 0.52
CA LEU A 187 -8.14 -11.99 0.09
C LEU A 187 -7.27 -12.29 -1.14
N TYR A 188 -7.29 -11.41 -2.16
CA TYR A 188 -6.50 -11.59 -3.39
C TYR A 188 -4.99 -11.36 -3.18
N THR A 189 -4.60 -10.62 -2.15
CA THR A 189 -3.20 -10.46 -1.76
C THR A 189 -2.57 -11.80 -1.36
N SER A 190 -3.35 -12.73 -0.81
CA SER A 190 -2.93 -14.11 -0.54
C SER A 190 -2.51 -14.83 -1.80
N ASP A 191 -3.36 -14.78 -2.84
CA ASP A 191 -3.12 -15.48 -4.10
C ASP A 191 -1.91 -14.87 -4.83
N ALA A 192 -1.84 -13.53 -4.89
CA ALA A 192 -0.71 -12.82 -5.48
C ALA A 192 0.61 -13.08 -4.73
N ALA A 193 0.57 -13.14 -3.39
CA ALA A 193 1.74 -13.48 -2.59
C ALA A 193 2.19 -14.92 -2.84
N ASP A 194 1.27 -15.87 -3.02
CA ASP A 194 1.60 -17.27 -3.35
C ASP A 194 2.22 -17.39 -4.77
N ASP A 195 1.78 -16.59 -5.75
CA ASP A 195 2.38 -16.54 -7.09
C ASP A 195 3.77 -15.88 -7.10
N LEU A 196 4.07 -15.05 -6.10
CA LEU A 196 5.36 -14.40 -5.89
C LEU A 196 6.33 -15.26 -5.04
N ILE A 197 5.86 -16.34 -4.47
CA ILE A 197 6.61 -17.34 -3.72
C ILE A 197 6.94 -18.56 -4.59
#